data_a9a0080abe96fba6ec40e6c3cd2303d0
#
_entry.id   a9a0080abe96fba6ec40e6c3cd2303d0
#
_cell.length_a   1.000
_cell.length_b   1.000
_cell.length_c   1.000
_cell.angle_alpha   90.00
_cell.angle_beta   90.00
_cell.angle_gamma   90.00
#
_symmetry.space_group_name_H-M   'P 1'
#
loop_
_entity.id
_entity.type
_entity.pdbx_description
1 polymer ?
#
loop_
_entity_poly.entity_id
_entity_poly.type
_entity_poly.pdbx_seq_one_letter_code
_entity_poly.pdbx_strand_id
1 'polypeptide(L)'
;MPLAKYVFKPGINKEGTNYSNEGGWFDADKVRFRKGKPERIGGWNKFAVPTFIGTCRKLFTYKTAGGESYVILGTHQKLYNLSGNVYNDITPIRATTTNGIVFSGTNGSTTITATDDDHGCVEGDFVTISGAVSLGGVVTAAILNAEHQITGVATDDTFTFTVSVTANSSDSGNGGSAADAAYQLNTGLDVYVRSTGWGAGTWGAGTFGSSSDISANGQLRLWSLDNFGDDTIVNPRAGSLYFWDKSDGLTT
;
A
#
# COMPACT_ATOMS: atom_id res chain seq x y z
N MET A 1 -58.77 3.95 -26.92
CA MET A 1 -58.01 2.77 -26.45
C MET A 1 -58.23 2.60 -24.97
N PRO A 2 -58.61 1.43 -24.49
CA PRO A 2 -58.73 1.19 -23.05
C PRO A 2 -57.33 1.27 -22.41
N LEU A 3 -57.20 2.04 -21.35
CA LEU A 3 -55.98 2.13 -20.54
C LEU A 3 -55.88 0.84 -19.69
N ALA A 4 -54.81 0.05 -19.92
CA ALA A 4 -54.51 -1.10 -19.10
C ALA A 4 -53.48 -0.68 -18.03
N LYS A 5 -53.77 -0.98 -16.75
CA LYS A 5 -52.87 -0.75 -15.64
C LYS A 5 -51.97 -1.97 -15.47
N TYR A 6 -50.68 -1.80 -15.73
CA TYR A 6 -49.68 -2.81 -15.42
C TYR A 6 -49.12 -2.58 -14.01
N VAL A 7 -49.17 -3.62 -13.17
CA VAL A 7 -48.59 -3.59 -11.82
C VAL A 7 -47.45 -4.61 -11.80
N PHE A 8 -46.24 -4.13 -11.63
CA PHE A 8 -45.07 -4.97 -11.49
C PHE A 8 -44.80 -5.25 -10.01
N LYS A 9 -44.46 -6.50 -9.68
CA LYS A 9 -44.03 -6.90 -8.34
C LYS A 9 -42.58 -6.43 -8.12
N PRO A 10 -42.25 -5.80 -6.97
CA PRO A 10 -40.88 -5.47 -6.66
C PRO A 10 -40.08 -6.71 -6.25
N GLY A 11 -38.81 -6.68 -6.54
CA GLY A 11 -37.88 -7.77 -6.18
C GLY A 11 -37.57 -8.71 -7.34
N ILE A 12 -36.55 -9.54 -7.18
CA ILE A 12 -36.12 -10.56 -8.13
C ILE A 12 -36.48 -11.91 -7.55
N ASN A 13 -37.25 -12.71 -8.29
CA ASN A 13 -37.60 -14.06 -7.88
C ASN A 13 -37.10 -15.07 -8.92
N LYS A 14 -36.09 -15.85 -8.55
CA LYS A 14 -35.48 -16.90 -9.38
C LYS A 14 -36.01 -18.32 -9.04
N GLU A 15 -36.79 -18.46 -7.99
CA GLU A 15 -37.25 -19.78 -7.51
C GLU A 15 -38.51 -20.28 -8.18
N GLY A 16 -39.28 -19.37 -8.78
CA GLY A 16 -40.53 -19.72 -9.44
C GLY A 16 -40.37 -20.01 -10.92
N THR A 17 -41.40 -20.64 -11.52
CA THR A 17 -41.52 -20.75 -12.96
C THR A 17 -41.90 -19.41 -13.57
N ASN A 18 -41.63 -19.21 -14.88
CA ASN A 18 -42.01 -17.97 -15.58
C ASN A 18 -43.49 -17.67 -15.44
N TYR A 19 -44.35 -18.71 -15.36
CA TYR A 19 -45.79 -18.58 -15.22
C TYR A 19 -46.20 -18.11 -13.81
N SER A 20 -45.54 -18.65 -12.77
CA SER A 20 -45.83 -18.24 -11.37
C SER A 20 -45.27 -16.85 -11.03
N ASN A 21 -44.31 -16.35 -11.79
CA ASN A 21 -43.69 -15.04 -11.60
C ASN A 21 -44.23 -13.97 -12.56
N GLU A 22 -45.44 -14.18 -13.10
CA GLU A 22 -46.06 -13.19 -13.98
C GLU A 22 -46.16 -11.81 -13.29
N GLY A 23 -45.70 -10.75 -13.97
CA GLY A 23 -45.58 -9.41 -13.44
C GLY A 23 -44.40 -9.18 -12.48
N GLY A 24 -43.55 -10.18 -12.28
CA GLY A 24 -42.32 -10.10 -11.51
C GLY A 24 -41.07 -9.95 -12.37
N TRP A 25 -39.93 -9.90 -11.70
CA TRP A 25 -38.61 -9.80 -12.33
C TRP A 25 -37.83 -11.09 -12.06
N PHE A 26 -37.35 -11.74 -13.10
CA PHE A 26 -36.56 -12.96 -13.00
C PHE A 26 -35.09 -12.66 -12.78
N ASP A 27 -34.60 -11.61 -13.42
CA ASP A 27 -33.20 -11.17 -13.30
C ASP A 27 -33.09 -9.64 -13.46
N ALA A 28 -32.09 -9.04 -12.84
CA ALA A 28 -31.77 -7.63 -13.01
C ALA A 28 -30.31 -7.36 -12.66
N ASP A 29 -29.64 -6.52 -13.44
CA ASP A 29 -28.31 -6.02 -13.18
C ASP A 29 -28.36 -4.52 -12.92
N LYS A 30 -27.63 -4.08 -11.88
CA LYS A 30 -27.50 -2.65 -11.49
C LYS A 30 -28.85 -1.96 -11.25
N VAL A 31 -29.81 -2.69 -10.70
CA VAL A 31 -31.16 -2.21 -10.37
C VAL A 31 -31.42 -2.38 -8.88
N ARG A 32 -32.04 -1.37 -8.28
CA ARG A 32 -32.64 -1.45 -6.94
C ARG A 32 -34.13 -1.19 -7.05
N PHE A 33 -34.90 -1.73 -6.10
CA PHE A 33 -36.34 -1.46 -6.01
C PHE A 33 -36.56 -0.41 -4.91
N ARG A 34 -37.15 0.72 -5.29
CA ARG A 34 -37.52 1.79 -4.37
C ARG A 34 -38.98 2.13 -4.53
N LYS A 35 -39.73 2.12 -3.42
CA LYS A 35 -41.21 2.33 -3.43
C LYS A 35 -41.95 1.43 -4.44
N GLY A 36 -41.48 0.19 -4.57
CA GLY A 36 -42.10 -0.79 -5.48
C GLY A 36 -41.74 -0.63 -6.96
N LYS A 37 -40.86 0.31 -7.32
CA LYS A 37 -40.42 0.57 -8.71
C LYS A 37 -38.93 0.25 -8.87
N PRO A 38 -38.52 -0.33 -10.02
CA PRO A 38 -37.13 -0.51 -10.34
C PRO A 38 -36.46 0.85 -10.62
N GLU A 39 -35.32 1.10 -10.00
CA GLU A 39 -34.42 2.24 -10.24
C GLU A 39 -33.04 1.74 -10.60
N ARG A 40 -32.36 2.42 -11.49
CA ARG A 40 -30.94 2.13 -11.76
C ARG A 40 -30.11 2.50 -10.53
N ILE A 41 -29.23 1.57 -10.12
CA ILE A 41 -28.16 1.90 -9.17
C ILE A 41 -27.15 2.74 -9.93
N GLY A 42 -26.77 3.90 -9.38
CA GLY A 42 -25.72 4.74 -9.96
C GLY A 42 -24.41 3.98 -10.14
N GLY A 43 -23.59 4.43 -11.06
CA GLY A 43 -22.27 3.86 -11.29
C GLY A 43 -21.28 4.26 -10.19
N TRP A 44 -20.16 3.52 -10.11
CA TRP A 44 -19.02 3.87 -9.28
C TRP A 44 -18.08 4.77 -10.07
N ASN A 45 -17.69 5.87 -9.47
CA ASN A 45 -16.60 6.72 -9.96
C ASN A 45 -15.44 6.66 -8.98
N LYS A 46 -14.22 6.75 -9.49
CA LYS A 46 -13.05 6.92 -8.63
C LYS A 46 -13.17 8.25 -7.87
N PHE A 47 -12.98 8.20 -6.56
CA PHE A 47 -13.02 9.39 -5.72
C PHE A 47 -11.77 10.25 -5.90
N ALA A 48 -10.61 9.62 -6.11
CA ALA A 48 -9.35 10.29 -6.39
C ALA A 48 -8.73 9.77 -7.69
N VAL A 49 -8.07 10.65 -8.45
CA VAL A 49 -7.48 10.30 -9.75
C VAL A 49 -6.18 9.51 -9.62
N PRO A 50 -5.23 9.87 -8.71
CA PRO A 50 -4.05 9.05 -8.48
C PRO A 50 -4.41 7.69 -7.89
N THR A 51 -3.55 6.71 -8.11
CA THR A 51 -3.63 5.41 -7.43
C THR A 51 -2.69 5.39 -6.24
N PHE A 52 -3.09 4.72 -5.18
CA PHE A 52 -2.21 4.41 -4.05
C PHE A 52 -1.52 3.06 -4.25
N ILE A 53 -0.38 2.86 -3.61
CA ILE A 53 0.38 1.61 -3.66
C ILE A 53 -0.14 0.66 -2.58
N GLY A 54 -0.34 -0.60 -2.95
CA GLY A 54 -0.75 -1.66 -2.05
C GLY A 54 -2.27 -1.85 -1.94
N THR A 55 -2.68 -2.83 -1.15
CA THR A 55 -4.08 -3.17 -0.90
C THR A 55 -4.59 -2.44 0.33
N CYS A 56 -5.67 -1.68 0.21
CA CYS A 56 -6.28 -0.95 1.33
C CYS A 56 -6.74 -1.93 2.43
N ARG A 57 -6.28 -1.70 3.65
CA ARG A 57 -6.60 -2.50 4.84
C ARG A 57 -7.41 -1.73 5.87
N LYS A 58 -7.27 -0.41 5.88
CA LYS A 58 -7.99 0.46 6.80
C LYS A 58 -8.30 1.78 6.10
N LEU A 59 -9.50 2.25 6.31
CA LEU A 59 -9.93 3.60 5.97
C LEU A 59 -10.43 4.26 7.26
N PHE A 60 -9.94 5.46 7.53
CA PHE A 60 -10.35 6.26 8.69
C PHE A 60 -10.58 7.70 8.24
N THR A 61 -11.66 8.28 8.70
CA THR A 61 -12.02 9.65 8.33
C THR A 61 -12.28 10.47 9.57
N TYR A 62 -11.75 11.67 9.60
CA TYR A 62 -12.04 12.62 10.67
C TYR A 62 -12.09 14.06 10.14
N LYS A 63 -12.54 14.97 10.97
CA LYS A 63 -12.63 16.38 10.68
C LYS A 63 -11.84 17.16 11.73
N THR A 64 -10.99 18.07 11.27
CA THR A 64 -10.21 18.95 12.13
C THR A 64 -11.08 20.02 12.79
N ALA A 65 -10.57 20.65 13.83
CA ALA A 65 -11.23 21.80 14.46
C ALA A 65 -11.41 22.96 13.45
N GLY A 66 -10.53 23.11 12.48
CA GLY A 66 -10.63 24.07 11.39
C GLY A 66 -11.66 23.71 10.31
N GLY A 67 -12.31 22.53 10.41
CA GLY A 67 -13.34 22.07 9.48
C GLY A 67 -12.83 21.35 8.25
N GLU A 68 -11.52 21.11 8.12
CA GLU A 68 -10.92 20.30 7.06
C GLU A 68 -11.23 18.82 7.27
N SER A 69 -11.46 18.09 6.20
CA SER A 69 -11.76 16.66 6.25
C SER A 69 -10.56 15.88 5.73
N TYR A 70 -10.09 14.94 6.52
CA TYR A 70 -9.03 14.02 6.16
C TYR A 70 -9.55 12.59 6.02
N VAL A 71 -8.99 11.89 5.07
CA VAL A 71 -9.23 10.46 4.86
C VAL A 71 -7.88 9.76 4.92
N ILE A 72 -7.64 9.06 6.01
CA ILE A 72 -6.42 8.27 6.19
C ILE A 72 -6.65 6.87 5.64
N LEU A 73 -5.76 6.41 4.78
CA LEU A 73 -5.83 5.13 4.10
C LEU A 73 -4.56 4.34 4.38
N GLY A 74 -4.68 3.26 5.13
CA GLY A 74 -3.60 2.32 5.41
C GLY A 74 -3.62 1.12 4.45
N THR A 75 -2.53 0.92 3.72
CA THR A 75 -2.32 -0.25 2.88
C THR A 75 -1.39 -1.26 3.57
N HIS A 76 -1.13 -2.40 2.94
CA HIS A 76 -0.12 -3.32 3.47
C HIS A 76 1.31 -2.77 3.32
N GLN A 77 1.52 -1.78 2.45
CA GLN A 77 2.84 -1.17 2.19
C GLN A 77 2.99 0.23 2.79
N LYS A 78 1.99 1.08 2.64
CA LYS A 78 2.09 2.51 2.95
C LYS A 78 0.87 3.05 3.69
N LEU A 79 1.02 4.23 4.25
CA LEU A 79 -0.03 5.02 4.86
C LEU A 79 -0.21 6.33 4.08
N TYR A 80 -1.43 6.64 3.72
CA TYR A 80 -1.74 7.86 2.95
C TYR A 80 -2.75 8.73 3.67
N ASN A 81 -2.59 10.04 3.48
CA ASN A 81 -3.62 11.03 3.73
C ASN A 81 -4.19 11.50 2.39
N LEU A 82 -5.47 11.30 2.20
CA LEU A 82 -6.19 11.81 1.04
C LEU A 82 -6.73 13.20 1.39
N SER A 83 -6.15 14.21 0.81
CA SER A 83 -6.55 15.60 0.92
C SER A 83 -6.52 16.27 -0.46
N GLY A 84 -7.48 17.11 -0.75
CA GLY A 84 -7.55 17.79 -2.07
C GLY A 84 -7.59 16.84 -3.27
N ASN A 85 -8.14 15.62 -3.10
CA ASN A 85 -8.21 14.57 -4.13
C ASN A 85 -6.86 13.96 -4.52
N VAL A 86 -5.82 14.15 -3.69
CA VAL A 86 -4.46 13.61 -3.85
C VAL A 86 -4.13 12.71 -2.65
N TYR A 87 -3.51 11.57 -2.93
CA TYR A 87 -2.94 10.71 -1.90
C TYR A 87 -1.54 11.20 -1.55
N ASN A 88 -1.39 11.75 -0.35
CA ASN A 88 -0.11 12.18 0.20
C ASN A 88 0.43 11.04 1.04
N ASP A 89 1.68 10.64 0.80
CA ASP A 89 2.36 9.61 1.58
C ASP A 89 2.74 10.20 2.95
N ILE A 90 2.19 9.61 4.00
CA ILE A 90 2.49 9.95 5.40
C ILE A 90 2.97 8.69 6.14
N THR A 91 3.61 7.76 5.42
CA THR A 91 4.13 6.53 6.03
C THR A 91 5.22 6.88 7.04
N PRO A 92 5.12 6.42 8.29
CA PRO A 92 6.11 6.75 9.31
C PRO A 92 7.53 6.32 8.90
N ILE A 93 8.50 7.17 9.16
CA ILE A 93 9.92 6.87 9.06
C ILE A 93 10.33 6.11 10.33
N ARG A 94 10.88 4.90 10.17
CA ARG A 94 11.33 4.06 11.29
C ARG A 94 12.77 4.30 11.68
N ALA A 95 13.61 4.69 10.72
CA ALA A 95 15.03 4.93 10.92
C ALA A 95 15.56 5.88 9.85
N THR A 96 16.63 6.57 10.18
CA THR A 96 17.36 7.44 9.24
C THR A 96 18.86 7.20 9.39
N THR A 97 19.56 7.16 8.26
CA THR A 97 21.01 7.18 8.20
C THR A 97 21.44 8.53 7.65
N THR A 98 22.38 9.18 8.32
CA THR A 98 22.91 10.47 7.90
C THR A 98 24.35 10.31 7.46
N ASN A 99 24.67 10.78 6.24
CA ASN A 99 26.01 10.74 5.65
C ASN A 99 26.67 9.34 5.64
N GLY A 100 25.88 8.28 5.51
CA GLY A 100 26.34 6.90 5.70
C GLY A 100 26.13 5.96 4.53
N ILE A 101 25.16 6.25 3.64
CA ILE A 101 24.82 5.32 2.57
C ILE A 101 25.73 5.45 1.35
N VAL A 102 26.16 4.32 0.82
CA VAL A 102 27.07 4.21 -0.34
C VAL A 102 26.42 3.39 -1.43
N PHE A 103 26.65 3.79 -2.68
CA PHE A 103 26.02 3.14 -3.83
C PHE A 103 27.05 2.52 -4.78
N SER A 104 26.62 1.44 -5.44
CA SER A 104 27.34 0.86 -6.57
C SER A 104 26.40 0.45 -7.68
N GLY A 105 26.85 0.62 -8.91
CA GLY A 105 26.13 0.23 -10.13
C GLY A 105 27.00 -0.55 -11.06
N THR A 106 26.39 -1.43 -11.85
CA THR A 106 27.10 -2.23 -12.88
C THR A 106 26.63 -1.80 -14.26
N ASN A 107 27.58 -1.62 -15.18
CA ASN A 107 27.30 -1.31 -16.58
C ASN A 107 26.31 -2.32 -17.18
N GLY A 108 25.28 -1.83 -17.87
CA GLY A 108 24.24 -2.65 -18.46
C GLY A 108 23.11 -3.07 -17.49
N SER A 109 23.19 -2.65 -16.21
CA SER A 109 22.17 -2.97 -15.20
C SER A 109 21.29 -1.76 -14.88
N THR A 110 20.05 -2.00 -14.50
CA THR A 110 19.14 -1.02 -13.87
C THR A 110 19.14 -1.16 -12.35
N THR A 111 19.83 -2.17 -11.81
CA THR A 111 19.89 -2.44 -10.37
C THR A 111 21.05 -1.68 -9.75
N ILE A 112 20.77 -0.95 -8.71
CA ILE A 112 21.76 -0.27 -7.85
C ILE A 112 21.83 -1.03 -6.54
N THR A 113 23.05 -1.27 -6.07
CA THR A 113 23.28 -1.81 -4.72
C THR A 113 23.60 -0.64 -3.79
N ALA A 114 22.92 -0.60 -2.67
CA ALA A 114 23.17 0.32 -1.57
C ALA A 114 23.80 -0.44 -0.41
N THR A 115 24.77 0.20 0.26
CA THR A 115 25.40 -0.30 1.48
C THR A 115 25.13 0.69 2.58
N ASP A 116 24.54 0.23 3.67
CA ASP A 116 24.22 1.00 4.87
C ASP A 116 24.10 0.01 6.05
N ASP A 117 24.92 0.19 7.07
CA ASP A 117 25.05 -0.73 8.18
C ASP A 117 23.74 -0.87 8.95
N ASP A 118 23.33 -2.11 9.24
CA ASP A 118 22.16 -2.45 10.06
C ASP A 118 20.85 -1.76 9.60
N HIS A 119 20.64 -1.62 8.29
CA HIS A 119 19.49 -0.88 7.74
C HIS A 119 18.12 -1.49 8.11
N GLY A 120 18.06 -2.76 8.50
CA GLY A 120 16.86 -3.46 8.98
C GLY A 120 15.70 -3.52 7.98
N CYS A 121 15.98 -3.41 6.67
CA CYS A 121 14.97 -3.49 5.61
C CYS A 121 14.65 -4.94 5.25
N VAL A 122 13.48 -5.11 4.67
CA VAL A 122 13.08 -6.32 3.96
C VAL A 122 12.72 -6.00 2.52
N GLU A 123 12.71 -7.00 1.66
CA GLU A 123 12.29 -6.83 0.26
C GLU A 123 10.87 -6.26 0.21
N GLY A 124 10.68 -5.25 -0.63
CA GLY A 124 9.41 -4.53 -0.79
C GLY A 124 9.30 -3.26 0.04
N ASP A 125 10.21 -3.00 0.98
CA ASP A 125 10.25 -1.76 1.77
C ASP A 125 10.58 -0.54 0.90
N PHE A 126 10.36 0.64 1.47
CA PHE A 126 10.64 1.91 0.81
C PHE A 126 11.69 2.70 1.58
N VAL A 127 12.57 3.33 0.82
CA VAL A 127 13.61 4.22 1.32
C VAL A 127 13.65 5.49 0.49
N THR A 128 13.70 6.64 1.14
CA THR A 128 13.93 7.93 0.49
C THR A 128 15.41 8.30 0.65
N ILE A 129 16.08 8.50 -0.46
CA ILE A 129 17.49 8.87 -0.51
C ILE A 129 17.60 10.36 -0.80
N SER A 130 18.53 11.04 -0.12
CA SER A 130 18.87 12.44 -0.35
C SER A 130 20.38 12.68 -0.23
N GLY A 131 20.87 13.78 -0.79
CA GLY A 131 22.27 14.14 -0.75
C GLY A 131 23.22 13.26 -1.59
N ALA A 132 22.70 12.24 -2.30
CA ALA A 132 23.51 11.40 -3.15
C ALA A 132 24.05 12.17 -4.36
N VAL A 133 25.30 11.87 -4.73
CA VAL A 133 25.93 12.37 -5.96
C VAL A 133 25.72 11.36 -7.10
N SER A 134 25.96 11.81 -8.34
CA SER A 134 25.85 10.92 -9.51
C SER A 134 26.83 9.75 -9.40
N LEU A 135 26.34 8.54 -9.78
CA LEU A 135 27.22 7.38 -9.98
C LEU A 135 28.05 7.47 -11.28
N GLY A 136 27.89 8.54 -12.03
CA GLY A 136 28.49 8.69 -13.36
C GLY A 136 27.52 8.31 -14.49
N GLY A 137 27.83 8.75 -15.68
CA GLY A 137 27.03 8.48 -16.86
C GLY A 137 25.57 8.91 -16.73
N VAL A 138 24.67 8.00 -17.01
CA VAL A 138 23.21 8.24 -17.00
C VAL A 138 22.57 8.12 -15.64
N VAL A 139 23.24 7.52 -14.65
CA VAL A 139 22.72 7.41 -13.27
C VAL A 139 23.06 8.70 -12.53
N THR A 140 22.20 9.68 -12.67
CA THR A 140 22.39 11.02 -12.10
C THR A 140 21.98 11.10 -10.64
N ALA A 141 22.43 12.15 -9.95
CA ALA A 141 22.01 12.45 -8.58
C ALA A 141 20.49 12.56 -8.44
N ALA A 142 19.79 13.11 -9.43
CA ALA A 142 18.34 13.25 -9.41
C ALA A 142 17.60 11.89 -9.47
N ILE A 143 18.20 10.89 -10.08
CA ILE A 143 17.66 9.53 -10.12
C ILE A 143 17.85 8.83 -8.76
N LEU A 144 18.98 9.07 -8.11
CA LEU A 144 19.27 8.47 -6.80
C LEU A 144 18.50 9.18 -5.67
N ASN A 145 18.42 10.50 -5.70
CA ASN A 145 17.72 11.31 -4.68
C ASN A 145 16.20 11.28 -4.88
N ALA A 146 15.62 10.11 -4.64
CA ALA A 146 14.21 9.83 -4.77
C ALA A 146 13.79 8.75 -3.78
N GLU A 147 12.50 8.50 -3.72
CA GLU A 147 11.98 7.30 -3.05
C GLU A 147 12.21 6.08 -3.94
N HIS A 148 12.74 5.01 -3.37
CA HIS A 148 12.96 3.74 -4.03
C HIS A 148 12.34 2.60 -3.26
N GLN A 149 11.77 1.64 -4.01
CA GLN A 149 11.35 0.37 -3.43
C GLN A 149 12.53 -0.61 -3.45
N ILE A 150 12.78 -1.24 -2.32
CA ILE A 150 13.83 -2.24 -2.15
C ILE A 150 13.42 -3.52 -2.88
N THR A 151 14.25 -3.98 -3.82
CA THR A 151 13.99 -5.15 -4.66
C THR A 151 14.71 -6.41 -4.20
N GLY A 152 15.60 -6.28 -3.23
CA GLY A 152 16.28 -7.41 -2.62
C GLY A 152 17.17 -6.95 -1.47
N VAL A 153 17.34 -7.82 -0.48
CA VAL A 153 18.20 -7.63 0.67
C VAL A 153 19.19 -8.79 0.69
N ALA A 154 20.46 -8.50 0.46
CA ALA A 154 21.50 -9.52 0.39
C ALA A 154 22.09 -9.82 1.79
N THR A 155 22.27 -8.79 2.58
CA THR A 155 22.78 -8.86 3.97
C THR A 155 22.07 -7.79 4.81
N ASP A 156 22.33 -7.77 6.10
CA ASP A 156 21.81 -6.73 7.01
C ASP A 156 22.36 -5.33 6.66
N ASP A 157 23.45 -5.26 5.89
CA ASP A 157 24.14 -4.03 5.51
C ASP A 157 23.96 -3.69 4.01
N THR A 158 23.32 -4.55 3.21
CA THR A 158 23.23 -4.33 1.76
C THR A 158 21.86 -4.64 1.22
N PHE A 159 21.33 -3.70 0.45
CA PHE A 159 20.07 -3.88 -0.29
C PHE A 159 20.20 -3.40 -1.74
N THR A 160 19.24 -3.76 -2.56
CA THR A 160 19.18 -3.36 -3.97
C THR A 160 17.85 -2.67 -4.27
N PHE A 161 17.90 -1.74 -5.20
CA PHE A 161 16.72 -1.12 -5.80
C PHE A 161 16.92 -0.91 -7.30
N THR A 162 15.83 -0.68 -8.02
CA THR A 162 15.86 -0.52 -9.48
C THR A 162 15.63 0.94 -9.85
N VAL A 163 16.47 1.45 -10.74
CA VAL A 163 16.34 2.79 -11.31
C VAL A 163 15.74 2.75 -12.71
N SER A 164 15.22 3.89 -13.18
CA SER A 164 14.52 4.00 -14.47
C SER A 164 15.43 3.96 -15.71
N VAL A 165 16.75 3.98 -15.51
CA VAL A 165 17.76 4.00 -16.59
C VAL A 165 18.70 2.82 -16.46
N THR A 166 19.22 2.35 -17.60
CA THR A 166 20.28 1.33 -17.61
C THR A 166 21.62 2.03 -17.46
N ALA A 167 22.40 1.64 -16.46
CA ALA A 167 23.75 2.19 -16.23
C ALA A 167 24.65 1.96 -17.47
N ASN A 168 25.35 2.99 -17.91
CA ASN A 168 26.28 2.93 -19.03
C ASN A 168 27.76 2.92 -18.59
N SER A 169 27.99 2.81 -17.29
CA SER A 169 29.29 2.61 -16.65
C SER A 169 29.13 1.81 -15.37
N SER A 170 30.20 1.09 -14.98
CA SER A 170 30.27 0.52 -13.63
C SER A 170 30.93 1.53 -12.70
N ASP A 171 30.36 1.72 -11.54
CA ASP A 171 30.86 2.64 -10.52
C ASP A 171 30.57 2.09 -9.12
N SER A 172 31.38 2.45 -8.16
CA SER A 172 31.26 1.98 -6.78
C SER A 172 31.80 3.02 -5.80
N GLY A 173 31.25 2.98 -4.59
CA GLY A 173 31.72 3.84 -3.49
C GLY A 173 31.23 5.29 -3.56
N ASN A 174 30.25 5.59 -4.41
CA ASN A 174 29.64 6.92 -4.47
C ASN A 174 28.47 7.04 -3.49
N GLY A 175 28.24 8.25 -3.02
CA GLY A 175 27.30 8.56 -1.95
C GLY A 175 28.05 8.82 -0.65
N GLY A 176 27.95 7.95 0.33
CA GLY A 176 28.79 7.96 1.54
C GLY A 176 28.63 9.23 2.37
N SER A 177 29.67 10.03 2.42
CA SER A 177 29.78 11.17 3.34
C SER A 177 28.77 12.31 3.17
N ALA A 178 27.88 12.24 2.19
CA ALA A 178 26.87 13.27 1.94
C ALA A 178 25.48 12.69 1.66
N ALA A 179 25.34 11.37 1.55
CA ALA A 179 24.06 10.73 1.23
C ALA A 179 23.36 10.24 2.49
N ASP A 180 22.10 10.62 2.60
CA ASP A 180 21.20 10.26 3.68
C ASP A 180 20.15 9.27 3.19
N ALA A 181 19.67 8.42 4.08
CA ALA A 181 18.56 7.51 3.85
C ALA A 181 17.50 7.68 4.92
N ALA A 182 16.25 7.76 4.51
CA ALA A 182 15.08 7.71 5.39
C ALA A 182 14.26 6.46 5.08
N TYR A 183 14.27 5.51 6.00
CA TYR A 183 13.59 4.24 5.86
C TYR A 183 12.17 4.32 6.37
N GLN A 184 11.22 4.08 5.49
CA GLN A 184 9.82 3.98 5.89
C GLN A 184 9.58 2.71 6.72
N LEU A 185 8.44 2.67 7.38
CA LEU A 185 8.00 1.50 8.11
C LEU A 185 7.98 0.27 7.20
N ASN A 186 8.55 -0.84 7.68
CA ASN A 186 8.60 -2.08 6.90
C ASN A 186 7.23 -2.47 6.36
N THR A 187 7.20 -2.90 5.12
CA THR A 187 5.98 -3.37 4.46
C THR A 187 5.46 -4.64 5.13
N GLY A 188 4.18 -4.85 5.06
CA GLY A 188 3.55 -6.05 5.57
C GLY A 188 3.03 -6.95 4.47
N LEU A 189 2.61 -8.15 4.82
CA LEU A 189 2.06 -9.09 3.85
C LEU A 189 0.69 -8.62 3.34
N ASP A 190 0.48 -8.81 2.03
CA ASP A 190 -0.81 -8.61 1.37
C ASP A 190 -1.77 -9.76 1.65
N VAL A 191 -1.26 -10.97 1.80
CA VAL A 191 -2.04 -12.17 2.10
C VAL A 191 -1.56 -12.82 3.37
N TYR A 192 -2.49 -13.43 4.11
CA TYR A 192 -2.14 -14.21 5.27
C TYR A 192 -1.47 -15.52 4.85
N VAL A 193 -0.25 -15.74 5.29
CA VAL A 193 0.45 -17.02 5.10
C VAL A 193 0.22 -17.88 6.32
N ARG A 194 -0.45 -18.99 6.14
CA ARG A 194 -0.60 -20.00 7.21
C ARG A 194 0.75 -20.63 7.48
N SER A 195 1.20 -20.55 8.72
CA SER A 195 2.51 -21.06 9.11
C SER A 195 2.54 -22.55 9.39
N THR A 196 1.45 -23.14 9.93
CA THR A 196 1.36 -24.54 10.29
C THR A 196 -0.05 -25.09 10.17
N GLY A 197 -0.18 -26.39 9.92
CA GLY A 197 -1.43 -27.12 9.93
C GLY A 197 -1.75 -27.81 8.61
N TRP A 198 -2.80 -28.62 8.61
CA TRP A 198 -3.33 -29.29 7.42
C TRP A 198 -3.72 -28.23 6.36
N GLY A 199 -3.05 -28.29 5.20
CA GLY A 199 -3.26 -27.33 4.13
C GLY A 199 -2.37 -26.07 4.17
N ALA A 200 -1.37 -26.03 5.05
CA ALA A 200 -0.32 -25.01 5.02
C ALA A 200 0.83 -25.51 4.15
N GLY A 201 1.02 -24.90 2.98
CA GLY A 201 2.11 -25.25 2.06
C GLY A 201 1.82 -26.47 1.16
N THR A 202 2.85 -26.92 0.45
CA THR A 202 2.81 -28.07 -0.45
C THR A 202 2.74 -29.39 0.34
N TRP A 203 1.94 -30.34 -0.14
CA TRP A 203 1.92 -31.70 0.39
C TRP A 203 3.32 -32.30 0.41
N GLY A 204 3.76 -32.77 1.57
CA GLY A 204 5.08 -33.40 1.73
C GLY A 204 6.22 -32.43 2.06
N ALA A 205 5.96 -31.13 2.24
CA ALA A 205 6.96 -30.18 2.72
C ALA A 205 7.07 -30.26 4.26
N GLY A 206 8.17 -30.78 4.75
CA GLY A 206 8.52 -30.84 6.17
C GLY A 206 8.21 -32.18 6.84
N THR A 207 8.85 -32.39 7.97
CA THR A 207 8.61 -33.54 8.86
C THR A 207 7.33 -33.33 9.67
N PHE A 208 6.59 -34.38 9.90
CA PHE A 208 5.40 -34.41 10.77
C PHE A 208 5.76 -33.83 12.14
N GLY A 209 5.15 -32.66 12.47
CA GLY A 209 5.41 -31.99 13.77
C GLY A 209 6.43 -30.85 13.73
N SER A 210 7.03 -30.52 12.61
CA SER A 210 7.80 -29.27 12.51
C SER A 210 6.86 -28.06 12.51
N SER A 211 6.87 -27.29 13.60
CA SER A 211 6.32 -25.95 13.58
C SER A 211 7.26 -25.06 12.77
N SER A 212 6.83 -24.52 11.65
CA SER A 212 7.51 -23.34 11.13
C SER A 212 7.18 -22.17 12.06
N ASP A 213 8.19 -21.50 12.54
CA ASP A 213 8.01 -20.32 13.38
C ASP A 213 7.06 -19.35 12.68
N ILE A 214 5.98 -18.99 13.39
CA ILE A 214 5.14 -17.88 12.98
C ILE A 214 5.95 -16.62 13.27
N SER A 215 6.83 -16.24 12.36
CA SER A 215 7.49 -14.95 12.46
C SER A 215 6.43 -13.86 12.42
N ALA A 216 6.67 -12.74 13.08
CA ALA A 216 5.83 -11.54 13.02
C ALA A 216 5.55 -11.13 11.56
N ASN A 217 6.40 -11.53 10.63
CA ASN A 217 6.30 -11.33 9.19
C ASN A 217 5.21 -12.15 8.50
N GLY A 218 4.64 -13.19 9.14
CA GLY A 218 3.55 -13.99 8.57
C GLY A 218 2.16 -13.36 8.71
N GLN A 219 2.03 -12.23 9.39
CA GLN A 219 0.75 -11.59 9.68
C GLN A 219 0.40 -10.51 8.65
N LEU A 220 -0.90 -10.46 8.31
CA LEU A 220 -1.42 -9.34 7.53
C LEU A 220 -1.13 -8.00 8.20
N ARG A 221 -0.68 -7.02 7.42
CA ARG A 221 -0.60 -5.64 7.86
C ARG A 221 -2.01 -5.13 8.14
N LEU A 222 -2.29 -4.77 9.38
CA LEU A 222 -3.50 -4.09 9.81
C LEU A 222 -3.11 -2.79 10.51
N TRP A 223 -4.00 -1.82 10.49
CA TRP A 223 -3.79 -0.51 11.08
C TRP A 223 -4.85 -0.22 12.12
N SER A 224 -4.43 0.30 13.26
CA SER A 224 -5.29 1.01 14.20
C SER A 224 -5.05 2.50 14.02
N LEU A 225 -6.08 3.24 13.70
CA LEU A 225 -6.01 4.67 13.39
C LEU A 225 -7.03 5.40 14.24
N ASP A 226 -6.61 6.51 14.81
CA ASP A 226 -7.50 7.45 15.52
C ASP A 226 -6.93 8.87 15.39
N ASN A 227 -7.73 9.88 15.66
CA ASN A 227 -7.27 11.26 15.69
C ASN A 227 -7.02 11.73 17.13
N PHE A 228 -6.05 12.61 17.27
CA PHE A 228 -5.77 13.33 18.51
C PHE A 228 -5.78 14.84 18.23
N GLY A 229 -6.93 15.45 18.42
CA GLY A 229 -7.14 16.81 17.93
C GLY A 229 -7.16 16.84 16.39
N ASP A 230 -6.29 17.63 15.80
CA ASP A 230 -6.13 17.74 14.34
C ASP A 230 -5.16 16.72 13.75
N ASP A 231 -4.45 15.99 14.60
CA ASP A 231 -3.38 15.06 14.24
C ASP A 231 -3.89 13.62 14.17
N THR A 232 -3.07 12.72 13.64
CA THR A 232 -3.42 11.29 13.52
C THR A 232 -2.47 10.42 14.34
N ILE A 233 -3.03 9.56 15.16
CA ILE A 233 -2.30 8.49 15.84
C ILE A 233 -2.44 7.21 15.02
N VAL A 234 -1.32 6.54 14.81
CA VAL A 234 -1.22 5.39 13.93
C VAL A 234 -0.47 4.27 14.61
N ASN A 235 -1.08 3.09 14.65
CA ASN A 235 -0.41 1.88 15.14
C ASN A 235 -0.55 0.76 14.10
N PRO A 236 0.55 0.37 13.43
CA PRO A 236 0.56 -0.85 12.63
C PRO A 236 0.55 -2.06 13.56
N ARG A 237 -0.15 -3.11 13.16
CA ARG A 237 -0.21 -4.37 13.92
C ARG A 237 1.19 -4.87 14.24
N ALA A 238 1.42 -5.20 15.52
CA ALA A 238 2.72 -5.62 16.06
C ALA A 238 3.86 -4.60 15.91
N GLY A 239 3.54 -3.33 15.66
CA GLY A 239 4.51 -2.24 15.56
C GLY A 239 4.34 -1.20 16.65
N SER A 240 5.18 -0.17 16.60
CA SER A 240 5.15 0.98 17.50
C SER A 240 3.96 1.89 17.24
N LEU A 241 3.65 2.75 18.19
CA LEU A 241 2.68 3.83 18.03
C LEU A 241 3.39 5.02 17.39
N TYR A 242 2.83 5.53 16.30
CA TYR A 242 3.33 6.70 15.59
C TYR A 242 2.31 7.83 15.68
N PHE A 243 2.80 9.03 15.52
CA PHE A 243 2.02 10.26 15.54
C PHE A 243 2.36 11.08 14.30
N TRP A 244 1.35 11.45 13.53
CA TRP A 244 1.50 12.35 12.41
C TRP A 244 0.96 13.71 12.82
N ASP A 245 1.84 14.72 12.83
CA ASP A 245 1.52 16.10 13.13
C ASP A 245 1.05 16.81 11.85
N LYS A 246 -0.15 17.33 11.89
CA LYS A 246 -0.71 18.08 10.76
C LYS A 246 0.14 19.32 10.42
N SER A 247 0.80 19.93 11.41
CA SER A 247 1.60 21.13 11.21
C SER A 247 2.85 20.91 10.37
N ASP A 248 3.36 19.66 10.32
CA ASP A 248 4.51 19.28 9.49
C ASP A 248 4.16 19.14 8.00
N GLY A 249 2.87 19.23 7.66
CA GLY A 249 2.39 19.19 6.28
C GLY A 249 1.89 17.82 5.85
N LEU A 250 1.65 17.66 4.54
CA LEU A 250 1.03 16.46 3.95
C LEU A 250 2.04 15.46 3.39
N THR A 251 3.33 15.71 3.55
CA THR A 251 4.43 14.81 3.13
C THR A 251 5.37 14.58 4.29
N THR A 252 5.86 13.37 4.43
CA THR A 252 6.93 13.01 5.39
C THR A 252 8.30 13.29 4.79
#